data_8c2c51f85891c1b68eb4ee0e3e42208d
#
_entry.id   8c2c51f85891c1b68eb4ee0e3e42208d
#
_cell.length_a   1.000
_cell.length_b   1.000
_cell.length_c   1.000
_cell.angle_alpha   90.00
_cell.angle_beta   90.00
_cell.angle_gamma   90.00
#
_symmetry.space_group_name_H-M   'P 1'
#
loop_
_entity.id
_entity.type
_entity.pdbx_description
1 polymer ?
#
loop_
_entity_poly.entity_id
_entity_poly.type
_entity_poly.pdbx_seq_one_letter_code
_entity_poly.pdbx_strand_id
1 'polypeptide(L)'
;KIQLKNGDILITKDGTLGKVAQVKGLAMPATLNGGVFVGRCKDSSLENRFILHYLLSNHFQSVVEQQKTGSTISHLTQTLISRLMIPIPPLEIQREIVRILDNFTNLTAELTKELTDRKVQYAYYRNKFLYFDESSASLKSIGDICNIVVGGEPPADCIKGESKDSSHMF
;
A
#
# COMPACT_ATOMS: atom_id res chain seq x y z
N LYS A 1 -23.54 -18.53 5.80
CA LYS A 1 -22.44 -17.74 5.18
C LYS A 1 -23.04 -16.42 4.70
N ILE A 2 -22.34 -15.30 4.93
CA ILE A 2 -22.79 -13.97 4.49
C ILE A 2 -22.47 -13.86 2.99
N GLN A 3 -23.49 -13.59 2.19
CA GLN A 3 -23.32 -13.26 0.77
C GLN A 3 -22.91 -11.80 0.64
N LEU A 4 -21.84 -11.56 -0.12
CA LEU A 4 -21.33 -10.21 -0.42
C LEU A 4 -22.27 -9.45 -1.35
N LYS A 5 -22.27 -8.13 -1.20
CA LYS A 5 -22.97 -7.18 -2.07
C LYS A 5 -21.98 -6.08 -2.50
N ASN A 6 -22.22 -5.50 -3.67
CA ASN A 6 -21.49 -4.29 -4.06
C ASN A 6 -21.71 -3.19 -3.01
N GLY A 7 -20.63 -2.50 -2.65
CA GLY A 7 -20.64 -1.51 -1.59
C GLY A 7 -20.28 -2.03 -0.20
N ASP A 8 -20.26 -3.35 0.03
CA ASP A 8 -19.78 -3.90 1.31
C ASP A 8 -18.35 -3.48 1.59
N ILE A 9 -18.07 -3.14 2.84
CA ILE A 9 -16.72 -2.81 3.31
C ILE A 9 -16.16 -4.03 4.02
N LEU A 10 -14.98 -4.44 3.62
CA LEU A 10 -14.27 -5.60 4.14
C LEU A 10 -13.13 -5.14 5.04
N ILE A 11 -12.99 -5.77 6.22
CA ILE A 11 -11.90 -5.46 7.16
C ILE A 11 -11.28 -6.79 7.59
N THR A 12 -9.98 -7.00 7.37
CA THR A 12 -9.30 -8.22 7.80
C THR A 12 -9.15 -8.24 9.33
N LYS A 13 -9.57 -9.34 9.95
CA LYS A 13 -9.50 -9.55 11.40
C LYS A 13 -8.41 -10.52 11.83
N ASP A 14 -7.90 -11.34 10.90
CA ASP A 14 -6.89 -12.37 11.15
C ASP A 14 -5.72 -12.18 10.16
N GLY A 15 -4.52 -12.58 10.55
CA GLY A 15 -3.31 -12.45 9.75
C GLY A 15 -2.86 -10.99 9.60
N THR A 16 -3.03 -10.40 8.43
CA THR A 16 -2.76 -8.97 8.24
C THR A 16 -3.96 -8.15 8.69
N LEU A 17 -3.94 -7.71 9.95
CA LEU A 17 -5.05 -7.01 10.61
C LEU A 17 -5.32 -5.64 9.98
N GLY A 18 -6.58 -5.26 9.92
CA GLY A 18 -7.02 -3.88 9.62
C GLY A 18 -6.85 -3.45 8.17
N LYS A 19 -6.56 -4.36 7.23
CA LYS A 19 -6.68 -4.03 5.81
C LYS A 19 -8.14 -3.83 5.45
N VAL A 20 -8.42 -2.77 4.70
CA VAL A 20 -9.78 -2.38 4.33
C VAL A 20 -9.92 -2.37 2.82
N ALA A 21 -11.05 -2.88 2.33
CA ALA A 21 -11.41 -2.86 0.93
C ALA A 21 -12.92 -2.68 0.76
N GLN A 22 -13.36 -2.21 -0.41
CA GLN A 22 -14.77 -2.15 -0.78
C GLN A 22 -15.05 -3.13 -1.91
N VAL A 23 -16.14 -3.87 -1.78
CA VAL A 23 -16.61 -4.76 -2.85
C VAL A 23 -17.16 -3.94 -4.01
N LYS A 24 -16.58 -4.13 -5.20
CA LYS A 24 -17.01 -3.49 -6.45
C LYS A 24 -17.08 -4.52 -7.58
N GLY A 25 -17.99 -4.32 -8.51
CA GLY A 25 -18.05 -5.12 -9.74
C GLY A 25 -18.29 -6.62 -9.52
N LEU A 26 -19.07 -6.98 -8.50
CA LEU A 26 -19.36 -8.37 -8.21
C LEU A 26 -20.22 -8.99 -9.33
N ALA A 27 -19.61 -9.81 -10.17
CA ALA A 27 -20.28 -10.45 -11.31
C ALA A 27 -21.03 -11.73 -10.92
N MET A 28 -20.64 -12.38 -9.83
CA MET A 28 -21.25 -13.63 -9.34
C MET A 28 -21.43 -13.59 -7.83
N PRO A 29 -22.39 -14.35 -7.26
CA PRO A 29 -22.54 -14.48 -5.82
C PRO A 29 -21.23 -14.97 -5.18
N ALA A 30 -20.71 -14.22 -4.19
CA ALA A 30 -19.50 -14.56 -3.47
C ALA A 30 -19.74 -14.54 -1.96
N THR A 31 -18.95 -15.35 -1.25
CA THR A 31 -18.95 -15.42 0.21
C THR A 31 -17.50 -15.32 0.70
N LEU A 32 -17.31 -14.92 1.95
CA LEU A 32 -16.00 -14.85 2.59
C LEU A 32 -15.82 -15.97 3.63
N ASN A 33 -14.55 -16.28 3.92
CA ASN A 33 -14.18 -17.07 5.08
C ASN A 33 -14.30 -16.24 6.37
N GLY A 34 -14.11 -16.88 7.53
CA GLY A 34 -14.26 -16.26 8.84
C GLY A 34 -13.20 -15.19 9.20
N GLY A 35 -12.15 -15.02 8.40
CA GLY A 35 -11.02 -14.09 8.68
C GLY A 35 -11.27 -12.62 8.33
N VAL A 36 -12.49 -12.25 7.89
CA VAL A 36 -12.83 -10.91 7.43
C VAL A 36 -14.18 -10.46 7.99
N PHE A 37 -14.25 -9.25 8.48
CA PHE A 37 -15.53 -8.58 8.79
C PHE A 37 -16.13 -7.99 7.53
N VAL A 38 -17.47 -8.01 7.47
CA VAL A 38 -18.27 -7.36 6.42
C VAL A 38 -19.09 -6.24 7.07
N GLY A 39 -18.79 -5.00 6.71
CA GLY A 39 -19.55 -3.81 7.12
C GLY A 39 -20.52 -3.41 6.03
N ARG A 40 -21.77 -3.13 6.41
CA ARG A 40 -22.80 -2.53 5.54
C ARG A 40 -23.35 -1.30 6.21
N CYS A 41 -23.35 -0.16 5.52
CA CYS A 41 -24.05 1.01 6.01
C CYS A 41 -25.57 0.71 6.07
N LYS A 42 -26.17 1.16 7.18
CA LYS A 42 -27.59 0.94 7.44
C LYS A 42 -28.45 2.12 6.99
N ASP A 43 -27.81 3.27 6.80
CA ASP A 43 -28.47 4.55 6.59
C ASP A 43 -28.05 5.15 5.24
N SER A 44 -29.00 5.70 4.51
CA SER A 44 -28.77 6.42 3.25
C SER A 44 -28.09 7.77 3.42
N SER A 45 -28.01 8.29 4.66
CA SER A 45 -27.22 9.50 4.98
C SER A 45 -25.72 9.25 5.04
N LEU A 46 -25.30 7.98 4.88
CA LEU A 46 -23.91 7.57 4.91
C LEU A 46 -23.40 7.24 3.51
N GLU A 47 -22.32 7.90 3.12
CA GLU A 47 -21.59 7.56 1.90
C GLU A 47 -20.59 6.44 2.19
N ASN A 48 -20.81 5.25 1.58
CA ASN A 48 -19.95 4.07 1.80
C ASN A 48 -18.47 4.35 1.53
N ARG A 49 -18.17 5.18 0.53
CA ARG A 49 -16.79 5.58 0.20
C ARG A 49 -16.16 6.46 1.27
N PHE A 50 -16.95 7.31 1.93
CA PHE A 50 -16.49 8.10 3.07
C PHE A 50 -16.04 7.19 4.22
N ILE A 51 -16.87 6.20 4.57
CA ILE A 51 -16.52 5.22 5.61
C ILE A 51 -15.26 4.43 5.22
N LEU A 52 -15.12 4.02 3.95
CA LEU A 52 -13.91 3.38 3.47
C LEU A 52 -12.67 4.26 3.70
N HIS A 53 -12.70 5.52 3.28
CA HIS A 53 -11.58 6.45 3.46
C HIS A 53 -11.26 6.70 4.94
N TYR A 54 -12.28 6.79 5.79
CA TYR A 54 -12.05 6.90 7.23
C TYR A 54 -11.33 5.67 7.80
N LEU A 55 -11.73 4.47 7.40
CA LEU A 55 -11.08 3.22 7.83
C LEU A 55 -9.68 3.03 7.22
N LEU A 56 -9.36 3.70 6.13
CA LEU A 56 -8.00 3.77 5.58
C LEU A 56 -7.12 4.82 6.24
N SER A 57 -7.70 5.70 7.08
CA SER A 57 -6.97 6.79 7.74
C SER A 57 -6.02 6.28 8.83
N ASN A 58 -5.02 7.11 9.15
CA ASN A 58 -4.09 6.85 10.24
C ASN A 58 -4.78 6.69 11.59
N HIS A 59 -5.92 7.35 11.81
CA HIS A 59 -6.69 7.21 13.04
C HIS A 59 -7.15 5.76 13.25
N PHE A 60 -7.78 5.16 12.26
CA PHE A 60 -8.19 3.75 12.34
C PHE A 60 -6.99 2.82 12.41
N GLN A 61 -5.95 3.06 11.61
CA GLN A 61 -4.76 2.22 11.61
C GLN A 61 -4.04 2.25 12.97
N SER A 62 -4.00 3.39 13.66
CA SER A 62 -3.44 3.46 15.01
C SER A 62 -4.24 2.65 16.03
N VAL A 63 -5.58 2.62 15.92
CA VAL A 63 -6.43 1.75 16.75
C VAL A 63 -6.10 0.27 16.50
N VAL A 64 -5.90 -0.12 15.25
CA VAL A 64 -5.49 -1.49 14.89
C VAL A 64 -4.10 -1.82 15.45
N GLU A 65 -3.13 -0.92 15.32
CA GLU A 65 -1.75 -1.12 15.81
C GLU A 65 -1.72 -1.30 17.34
N GLN A 66 -2.50 -0.53 18.09
CA GLN A 66 -2.61 -0.70 19.55
C GLN A 66 -3.08 -2.10 19.94
N GLN A 67 -3.90 -2.75 19.13
CA GLN A 67 -4.35 -4.12 19.38
C GLN A 67 -3.26 -5.16 19.09
N LYS A 68 -2.29 -4.87 18.23
CA LYS A 68 -1.16 -5.78 17.94
C LYS A 68 -0.16 -5.87 19.09
N THR A 69 0.02 -4.80 19.85
CA THR A 69 1.04 -4.72 20.90
C THR A 69 0.67 -5.44 22.21
N GLY A 70 -0.57 -5.89 22.37
CA GLY A 70 -1.10 -6.43 23.63
C GLY A 70 -1.20 -7.96 23.75
N SER A 71 -0.98 -8.76 22.67
CA SER A 71 -1.15 -10.21 22.73
C SER A 71 -0.26 -10.98 21.75
N THR A 72 0.09 -12.21 22.13
CA THR A 72 0.88 -13.15 21.29
C THR A 72 0.15 -13.53 19.99
N ILE A 73 -1.18 -13.43 19.96
CA ILE A 73 -2.03 -13.64 18.77
C ILE A 73 -2.96 -12.45 18.67
N SER A 74 -2.68 -11.58 17.72
CA SER A 74 -3.46 -10.35 17.51
C SER A 74 -4.69 -10.65 16.65
N HIS A 75 -5.89 -10.44 17.19
CA HIS A 75 -7.14 -10.51 16.46
C HIS A 75 -7.93 -9.22 16.65
N LEU A 76 -8.49 -8.68 15.57
CA LEU A 76 -9.51 -7.66 15.69
C LEU A 76 -10.83 -8.30 16.15
N THR A 77 -11.40 -7.78 17.23
CA THR A 77 -12.69 -8.26 17.72
C THR A 77 -13.84 -7.48 17.10
N GLN A 78 -14.98 -8.14 16.95
CA GLN A 78 -16.21 -7.47 16.47
C GLN A 78 -16.60 -6.34 17.42
N THR A 79 -16.42 -6.52 18.71
CA THR A 79 -16.74 -5.51 19.74
C THR A 79 -15.92 -4.24 19.55
N LEU A 80 -14.61 -4.35 19.25
CA LEU A 80 -13.76 -3.20 18.97
C LEU A 80 -14.25 -2.41 17.75
N ILE A 81 -14.48 -3.12 16.63
CA ILE A 81 -14.96 -2.48 15.40
C ILE A 81 -16.33 -1.83 15.61
N SER A 82 -17.24 -2.49 16.33
CA SER A 82 -18.59 -1.98 16.58
C SER A 82 -18.62 -0.75 17.50
N ARG A 83 -17.60 -0.56 18.33
CA ARG A 83 -17.48 0.60 19.25
C ARG A 83 -16.69 1.76 18.66
N LEU A 84 -16.13 1.60 17.46
CA LEU A 84 -15.39 2.66 16.81
C LEU A 84 -16.31 3.85 16.53
N MET A 85 -15.94 5.00 17.08
CA MET A 85 -16.66 6.25 16.85
C MET A 85 -16.14 6.92 15.58
N ILE A 86 -17.04 7.19 14.65
CA ILE A 86 -16.73 7.82 13.36
C ILE A 86 -17.46 9.16 13.29
N PRO A 87 -16.77 10.29 13.05
CA PRO A 87 -17.44 11.56 12.82
C PRO A 87 -18.25 11.50 11.52
N ILE A 88 -19.52 11.87 11.57
CA ILE A 88 -20.42 11.84 10.41
C ILE A 88 -20.84 13.27 10.07
N PRO A 89 -20.13 13.95 9.17
CA PRO A 89 -20.55 15.26 8.67
C PRO A 89 -21.78 15.14 7.76
N PRO A 90 -22.43 16.25 7.39
CA PRO A 90 -23.51 16.25 6.40
C PRO A 90 -23.11 15.54 5.12
N LEU A 91 -24.07 14.90 4.44
CA LEU A 91 -23.83 14.06 3.27
C LEU A 91 -23.08 14.78 2.14
N GLU A 92 -23.34 16.07 1.94
CA GLU A 92 -22.66 16.90 0.96
C GLU A 92 -21.14 16.99 1.24
N ILE A 93 -20.80 17.18 2.51
CA ILE A 93 -19.39 17.21 2.94
C ILE A 93 -18.74 15.83 2.81
N GLN A 94 -19.45 14.73 3.13
CA GLN A 94 -18.94 13.39 2.92
C GLN A 94 -18.61 13.15 1.43
N ARG A 95 -19.51 13.55 0.53
CA ARG A 95 -19.31 13.42 -0.93
C ARG A 95 -18.13 14.23 -1.44
N GLU A 96 -17.95 15.45 -0.94
CA GLU A 96 -16.83 16.30 -1.33
C GLU A 96 -15.50 15.72 -0.85
N ILE A 97 -15.43 15.22 0.37
CA ILE A 97 -14.26 14.50 0.90
C ILE A 97 -13.94 13.28 0.02
N VAL A 98 -14.94 12.48 -0.32
CA VAL A 98 -14.78 11.31 -1.19
C VAL A 98 -14.26 11.73 -2.56
N ARG A 99 -14.82 12.77 -3.18
CA ARG A 99 -14.38 13.27 -4.48
C ARG A 99 -12.89 13.62 -4.48
N ILE A 100 -12.44 14.33 -3.45
CA ILE A 100 -11.04 14.73 -3.32
C ILE A 100 -10.13 13.51 -3.12
N LEU A 101 -10.47 12.63 -2.18
CA LEU A 101 -9.63 11.48 -1.84
C LEU A 101 -9.61 10.41 -2.95
N ASP A 102 -10.72 10.22 -3.66
CA ASP A 102 -10.77 9.33 -4.83
C ASP A 102 -9.90 9.86 -5.97
N ASN A 103 -9.87 11.18 -6.20
CA ASN A 103 -8.97 11.79 -7.18
C ASN A 103 -7.50 11.52 -6.84
N PHE A 104 -7.09 11.69 -5.59
CA PHE A 104 -5.72 11.35 -5.17
C PHE A 104 -5.41 9.86 -5.32
N THR A 105 -6.37 9.01 -5.00
CA THR A 105 -6.21 7.55 -5.16
C THR A 105 -6.00 7.17 -6.62
N ASN A 106 -6.81 7.74 -7.52
CA ASN A 106 -6.70 7.50 -8.97
C ASN A 106 -5.37 8.02 -9.52
N LEU A 107 -4.98 9.24 -9.16
CA LEU A 107 -3.71 9.83 -9.59
C LEU A 107 -2.52 8.99 -9.11
N THR A 108 -2.54 8.53 -7.86
CA THR A 108 -1.49 7.65 -7.32
C THR A 108 -1.41 6.33 -8.10
N ALA A 109 -2.55 5.75 -8.48
CA ALA A 109 -2.58 4.52 -9.28
C ALA A 109 -2.02 4.74 -10.69
N GLU A 110 -2.35 5.86 -11.34
CA GLU A 110 -1.82 6.25 -12.66
C GLU A 110 -0.31 6.45 -12.61
N LEU A 111 0.20 7.21 -11.64
CA LEU A 111 1.63 7.45 -11.45
C LEU A 111 2.39 6.15 -11.15
N THR A 112 1.82 5.25 -10.37
CA THR A 112 2.42 3.94 -10.08
C THR A 112 2.52 3.08 -11.33
N LYS A 113 1.48 3.11 -12.17
CA LYS A 113 1.50 2.43 -13.48
C LYS A 113 2.58 3.02 -14.38
N GLU A 114 2.62 4.36 -14.53
CA GLU A 114 3.63 5.03 -15.34
C GLU A 114 5.05 4.69 -14.87
N LEU A 115 5.31 4.73 -13.56
CA LEU A 115 6.61 4.34 -13.00
C LEU A 115 6.99 2.92 -13.38
N THR A 116 6.03 1.99 -13.33
CA THR A 116 6.25 0.59 -13.73
C THR A 116 6.60 0.48 -15.21
N ASP A 117 5.85 1.16 -16.07
CA ASP A 117 6.08 1.19 -17.52
C ASP A 117 7.46 1.79 -17.84
N ARG A 118 7.85 2.87 -17.15
CA ARG A 118 9.19 3.49 -17.29
C ARG A 118 10.32 2.56 -16.85
N LYS A 119 10.14 1.80 -15.77
CA LYS A 119 11.12 0.79 -15.32
C LYS A 119 11.32 -0.30 -16.39
N VAL A 120 10.24 -0.78 -16.99
CA VAL A 120 10.29 -1.78 -18.08
C VAL A 120 11.00 -1.17 -19.29
N GLN A 121 10.65 0.04 -19.69
CA GLN A 121 11.29 0.75 -20.80
C GLN A 121 12.80 0.94 -20.55
N TYR A 122 13.18 1.38 -19.35
CA TYR A 122 14.57 1.54 -18.97
C TYR A 122 15.35 0.21 -19.08
N ALA A 123 14.79 -0.88 -18.52
CA ALA A 123 15.41 -2.19 -18.57
C ALA A 123 15.60 -2.68 -20.01
N TYR A 124 14.59 -2.47 -20.87
CA TYR A 124 14.67 -2.82 -22.29
C TYR A 124 15.81 -2.05 -22.99
N TYR A 125 15.86 -0.73 -22.88
CA TYR A 125 16.88 0.07 -23.54
C TYR A 125 18.27 -0.17 -22.96
N ARG A 126 18.39 -0.31 -21.64
CA ARG A 126 19.66 -0.66 -21.00
C ARG A 126 20.23 -1.95 -21.59
N ASN A 127 19.42 -2.99 -21.66
CA ASN A 127 19.88 -4.27 -22.20
C ASN A 127 20.17 -4.17 -23.71
N LYS A 128 19.34 -3.45 -24.48
CA LYS A 128 19.51 -3.24 -25.89
C LYS A 128 20.78 -2.46 -26.22
N PHE A 129 21.09 -1.39 -25.50
CA PHE A 129 22.24 -0.54 -25.77
C PHE A 129 23.56 -1.08 -25.20
N LEU A 130 23.48 -1.92 -24.19
CA LEU A 130 24.67 -2.57 -23.61
C LEU A 130 24.93 -3.96 -24.17
N TYR A 131 24.12 -4.41 -25.13
CA TYR A 131 24.38 -5.64 -25.86
C TYR A 131 25.27 -5.34 -27.06
N PHE A 132 26.51 -5.88 -27.04
CA PHE A 132 27.47 -5.80 -28.12
C PHE A 132 27.80 -7.22 -28.55
N ASP A 133 27.92 -7.47 -29.85
CA ASP A 133 28.51 -8.70 -30.34
C ASP A 133 30.03 -8.62 -30.29
N GLU A 134 30.71 -9.76 -30.34
CA GLU A 134 32.17 -9.84 -30.24
C GLU A 134 32.91 -9.15 -31.42
N SER A 135 32.20 -8.88 -32.53
CA SER A 135 32.71 -8.17 -33.69
C SER A 135 32.63 -6.66 -33.59
N SER A 136 31.71 -6.15 -32.75
CA SER A 136 31.43 -4.73 -32.67
C SER A 136 32.11 -4.02 -31.48
N ALA A 137 32.65 -4.76 -30.51
CA ALA A 137 33.30 -4.17 -29.33
C ALA A 137 34.47 -5.05 -28.85
N SER A 138 35.56 -4.42 -28.42
CA SER A 138 36.67 -5.15 -27.77
C SER A 138 36.34 -5.44 -26.32
N LEU A 139 36.43 -6.70 -25.91
CA LEU A 139 36.27 -7.09 -24.51
C LEU A 139 37.55 -6.82 -23.73
N LYS A 140 37.37 -6.20 -22.54
CA LYS A 140 38.45 -6.00 -21.57
C LYS A 140 37.97 -6.49 -20.20
N SER A 141 38.90 -6.96 -19.37
CA SER A 141 38.52 -7.32 -18.01
C SER A 141 38.19 -6.07 -17.17
N ILE A 142 37.30 -6.20 -16.20
CA ILE A 142 37.02 -5.11 -15.30
C ILE A 142 38.29 -4.65 -14.54
N GLY A 143 39.17 -5.60 -14.20
CA GLY A 143 40.42 -5.27 -13.51
C GLY A 143 41.41 -4.46 -14.34
N ASP A 144 41.32 -4.54 -15.70
CA ASP A 144 42.15 -3.74 -16.59
C ASP A 144 41.70 -2.31 -16.78
N ILE A 145 40.41 -2.02 -16.48
CA ILE A 145 39.78 -0.70 -16.69
C ILE A 145 39.37 -0.01 -15.40
N CYS A 146 39.28 -0.74 -14.29
CA CYS A 146 38.84 -0.23 -13.01
C CYS A 146 39.70 -0.77 -11.86
N ASN A 147 40.01 0.06 -10.87
CA ASN A 147 40.57 -0.41 -9.61
C ASN A 147 39.41 -0.93 -8.74
N ILE A 148 39.43 -2.23 -8.44
CA ILE A 148 38.42 -2.87 -7.60
C ILE A 148 38.93 -2.87 -6.14
N VAL A 149 38.24 -2.16 -5.25
CA VAL A 149 38.58 -2.09 -3.84
C VAL A 149 37.42 -2.65 -3.02
N VAL A 150 37.73 -3.48 -2.04
CA VAL A 150 36.74 -3.99 -1.09
C VAL A 150 36.50 -2.89 -0.05
N GLY A 151 35.25 -2.51 0.18
CA GLY A 151 34.88 -1.60 1.27
C GLY A 151 35.24 -2.23 2.61
N GLY A 152 36.01 -1.49 3.45
CA GLY A 152 36.30 -1.89 4.83
C GLY A 152 35.25 -1.36 5.80
N GLU A 153 35.26 -1.87 7.05
CA GLU A 153 34.49 -1.24 8.12
C GLU A 153 34.97 0.21 8.32
N PRO A 154 34.05 1.17 8.54
CA PRO A 154 34.44 2.54 8.85
C PRO A 154 35.28 2.54 10.13
N PRO A 155 36.28 3.44 10.25
CA PRO A 155 37.03 3.60 11.48
C PRO A 155 36.12 3.72 12.70
N ALA A 156 36.56 3.22 13.85
CA ALA A 156 35.73 3.18 15.06
C ALA A 156 35.31 4.57 15.58
N ASP A 157 35.98 5.60 15.13
CA ASP A 157 35.71 7.02 15.43
C ASP A 157 34.77 7.69 14.43
N CYS A 158 34.35 7.01 13.37
CA CYS A 158 33.30 7.48 12.48
C CYS A 158 31.94 7.35 13.18
N ILE A 159 31.38 8.46 13.62
CA ILE A 159 30.00 8.55 14.09
C ILE A 159 29.10 8.13 12.93
N LYS A 160 28.28 7.08 13.12
CA LYS A 160 27.20 6.74 12.18
C LYS A 160 26.27 7.94 12.13
N GLY A 161 26.44 8.79 11.13
CA GLY A 161 25.47 9.83 10.83
C GLY A 161 24.15 9.16 10.50
N GLU A 162 23.08 9.53 11.20
CA GLU A 162 21.73 9.19 10.76
C GLU A 162 21.57 9.75 9.35
N SER A 163 21.53 8.89 8.37
CA SER A 163 21.22 9.25 6.98
C SER A 163 19.77 9.73 6.96
N LYS A 164 19.59 11.04 7.09
CA LYS A 164 18.26 11.70 6.96
C LYS A 164 17.80 11.83 5.51
N ASP A 165 18.47 11.22 4.55
CA ASP A 165 18.06 11.31 3.15
C ASP A 165 18.25 9.97 2.42
N SER A 166 17.23 9.11 2.49
CA SER A 166 17.05 7.98 1.57
C SER A 166 16.34 8.39 0.26
N SER A 167 16.33 9.68 -0.10
CA SER A 167 15.58 10.19 -1.26
C SER A 167 16.39 10.34 -2.55
N HIS A 168 17.67 10.00 -2.56
CA HIS A 168 18.48 10.06 -3.77
C HIS A 168 19.35 8.82 -3.94
N MET A 169 18.75 7.71 -4.41
CA MET A 169 19.44 6.75 -5.26
C MET A 169 18.48 6.30 -6.36
N PHE A 170 18.92 6.53 -7.57
CA PHE A 170 18.35 6.28 -8.88
C PHE A 170 17.71 4.92 -9.08
#